data_b3a9a48bf875b6f5f0d64007ab76b2c8
#
_entry.id   b3a9a48bf875b6f5f0d64007ab76b2c8
#
_cell.length_a   1.000
_cell.length_b   1.000
_cell.length_c   1.000
_cell.angle_alpha   90.00
_cell.angle_beta   90.00
_cell.angle_gamma   90.00
#
_symmetry.space_group_name_H-M   'P 1'
#
loop_
_entity.id
_entity.type
_entity.pdbx_description
1 polymer ?
#
loop_
_entity_poly.entity_id
_entity_poly.type
_entity_poly.pdbx_seq_one_letter_code
_entity_poly.pdbx_strand_id
1 'polypeptide(L)'
;MSAPLLAIDGPFLLYRSFFALPQSLTGVDDHPIGALLGAANVMLRIAADRLPRAIVVCFGAEAARYRVELYPAYHAERPPVPDALAWQFEQAPELFAAFGWSCADATELEADDLLGSLASIEVDAGGSALILTGDRDMYQCARPGIRVLFLKMGSRGFEEVDPAEVQRRYGIPPPLVPDFIALRGDPSDGLPGAKGIGAKTAAELLTRHGSLEAAIAAADGERPRIAAALRESAAELRAFRDIATLRHTEVPRPEDAPTDLTGGAAAARALGMNKLAERLQSAQTLGDL
;
A
#
# COMPACT_ATOMS: atom_id res chain seq x y z
N MET A 1 -14.61 0.25 20.76
CA MET A 1 -13.49 -0.36 20.01
C MET A 1 -12.27 0.46 20.36
N SER A 2 -11.10 -0.15 20.56
CA SER A 2 -9.83 0.56 20.74
C SER A 2 -9.48 1.36 19.46
N ALA A 3 -8.73 2.45 19.61
CA ALA A 3 -8.23 3.23 18.48
C ALA A 3 -7.36 2.33 17.57
N PRO A 4 -7.49 2.41 16.23
CA PRO A 4 -6.79 1.53 15.31
C PRO A 4 -5.31 1.86 15.19
N LEU A 5 -4.49 0.90 14.77
CA LEU A 5 -3.19 1.15 14.14
C LEU A 5 -3.43 1.70 12.73
N LEU A 6 -2.70 2.75 12.32
CA LEU A 6 -2.66 3.21 10.93
C LEU A 6 -1.30 2.87 10.32
N ALA A 7 -1.27 1.90 9.42
CA ALA A 7 -0.09 1.54 8.63
C ALA A 7 -0.18 2.19 7.25
N ILE A 8 0.88 2.88 6.82
CA ILE A 8 0.87 3.76 5.65
C ILE A 8 1.95 3.32 4.65
N ASP A 9 1.55 3.17 3.40
CA ASP A 9 2.43 2.99 2.26
C ASP A 9 3.16 4.31 1.95
N GLY A 10 4.38 4.43 2.46
CA GLY A 10 5.21 5.62 2.34
C GLY A 10 5.56 5.95 0.89
N PRO A 11 6.15 5.02 0.13
CA PRO A 11 6.46 5.20 -1.29
C PRO A 11 5.26 5.67 -2.10
N PHE A 12 4.15 4.95 -2.05
CA PHE A 12 2.94 5.35 -2.77
C PHE A 12 2.49 6.78 -2.42
N LEU A 13 2.49 7.13 -1.14
CA LEU A 13 2.00 8.43 -0.69
C LEU A 13 2.92 9.58 -1.13
N LEU A 14 4.23 9.36 -1.12
CA LEU A 14 5.22 10.33 -1.62
C LEU A 14 5.13 10.50 -3.14
N TYR A 15 5.09 9.40 -3.91
CA TYR A 15 4.91 9.44 -5.36
C TYR A 15 3.61 10.16 -5.74
N ARG A 16 2.50 9.77 -5.11
CA ARG A 16 1.20 10.38 -5.35
C ARG A 16 1.23 11.89 -5.11
N SER A 17 1.85 12.31 -4.02
CA SER A 17 1.92 13.73 -3.64
C SER A 17 2.84 14.52 -4.56
N PHE A 18 3.95 13.93 -4.97
CA PHE A 18 4.89 14.51 -5.92
C PHE A 18 4.24 14.86 -7.27
N PHE A 19 3.45 13.94 -7.82
CA PHE A 19 2.76 14.19 -9.08
C PHE A 19 1.47 15.00 -8.96
N ALA A 20 0.91 15.11 -7.75
CA ALA A 20 -0.33 15.86 -7.52
C ALA A 20 -0.09 17.36 -7.28
N LEU A 21 1.10 17.75 -6.82
CA LEU A 21 1.41 19.13 -6.46
C LEU A 21 2.38 19.77 -7.47
N PRO A 22 2.33 21.12 -7.63
CA PRO A 22 3.23 21.82 -8.56
C PRO A 22 4.71 21.59 -8.18
N GLN A 23 5.54 21.31 -9.19
CA GLN A 23 6.99 21.15 -9.04
C GLN A 23 7.70 22.45 -8.60
N SER A 24 7.05 23.62 -8.78
CA SER A 24 7.53 24.91 -8.32
C SER A 24 7.37 25.13 -6.81
N LEU A 25 6.80 24.15 -6.10
CA LEU A 25 6.66 24.23 -4.65
C LEU A 25 7.98 23.84 -3.99
N THR A 26 8.72 24.85 -3.58
CA THR A 26 10.03 24.67 -2.95
C THR A 26 10.03 25.16 -1.49
N GLY A 27 10.95 24.64 -0.71
CA GLY A 27 11.22 25.00 0.67
C GLY A 27 12.54 25.73 0.83
N VAL A 28 13.29 25.39 1.89
CA VAL A 28 14.62 25.93 2.18
C VAL A 28 15.59 25.50 1.07
N ASP A 29 16.51 26.40 0.71
CA ASP A 29 17.52 26.18 -0.33
C ASP A 29 16.96 25.73 -1.69
N ASP A 30 15.74 26.19 -2.01
CA ASP A 30 15.00 25.85 -3.25
C ASP A 30 14.74 24.34 -3.46
N HIS A 31 14.89 23.51 -2.43
CA HIS A 31 14.57 22.11 -2.52
C HIS A 31 13.07 21.86 -2.72
N PRO A 32 12.67 20.94 -3.61
CA PRO A 32 11.27 20.58 -3.80
C PRO A 32 10.72 19.91 -2.55
N ILE A 33 9.52 20.33 -2.12
CA ILE A 33 8.86 19.82 -0.89
C ILE A 33 7.45 19.26 -1.15
N GLY A 34 7.04 19.20 -2.41
CA GLY A 34 5.66 18.82 -2.77
C GLY A 34 5.25 17.44 -2.26
N ALA A 35 6.13 16.43 -2.40
CA ALA A 35 5.85 15.08 -1.92
C ALA A 35 5.67 15.04 -0.40
N LEU A 36 6.59 15.64 0.35
CA LEU A 36 6.55 15.70 1.81
C LEU A 36 5.32 16.44 2.32
N LEU A 37 5.05 17.63 1.78
CA LEU A 37 3.90 18.45 2.16
C LEU A 37 2.58 17.75 1.85
N GLY A 38 2.47 17.14 0.68
CA GLY A 38 1.28 16.40 0.27
C GLY A 38 1.04 15.17 1.14
N ALA A 39 2.08 14.38 1.40
CA ALA A 39 2.03 13.21 2.27
C ALA A 39 1.61 13.61 3.69
N ALA A 40 2.29 14.58 4.31
CA ALA A 40 1.94 15.05 5.66
C ALA A 40 0.49 15.54 5.75
N ASN A 41 0.00 16.28 4.76
CA ASN A 41 -1.40 16.74 4.74
C ASN A 41 -2.41 15.60 4.64
N VAL A 42 -2.14 14.56 3.85
CA VAL A 42 -3.01 13.38 3.75
C VAL A 42 -3.02 12.63 5.07
N MET A 43 -1.84 12.40 5.65
CA MET A 43 -1.69 11.68 6.92
C MET A 43 -2.39 12.40 8.08
N LEU A 44 -2.19 13.71 8.21
CA LEU A 44 -2.85 14.54 9.24
C LEU A 44 -4.37 14.48 9.12
N ARG A 45 -4.91 14.59 7.90
CA ARG A 45 -6.34 14.49 7.68
C ARG A 45 -6.91 13.14 8.11
N ILE A 46 -6.22 12.03 7.79
CA ILE A 46 -6.66 10.70 8.18
C ILE A 46 -6.48 10.50 9.69
N ALA A 47 -5.40 11.01 10.27
CA ALA A 47 -5.19 10.97 11.70
C ALA A 47 -6.30 11.72 12.46
N ALA A 48 -6.72 12.88 11.96
CA ALA A 48 -7.84 13.65 12.54
C ALA A 48 -9.19 12.93 12.43
N ASP A 49 -9.44 12.23 11.31
CA ASP A 49 -10.68 11.51 11.06
C ASP A 49 -10.77 10.17 11.83
N ARG A 50 -9.65 9.46 11.97
CA ARG A 50 -9.60 8.08 12.49
C ARG A 50 -9.04 7.96 13.89
N LEU A 51 -8.36 8.98 14.40
CA LEU A 51 -7.75 9.02 15.73
C LEU A 51 -6.96 7.73 16.04
N PRO A 52 -5.97 7.35 15.22
CA PRO A 52 -5.22 6.12 15.42
C PRO A 52 -4.40 6.18 16.72
N ARG A 53 -4.21 5.02 17.37
CA ARG A 53 -3.34 4.92 18.55
C ARG A 53 -1.85 5.08 18.22
N ALA A 54 -1.48 4.71 16.99
CA ALA A 54 -0.14 4.87 16.42
C ALA A 54 -0.23 4.94 14.90
N ILE A 55 0.75 5.60 14.30
CA ILE A 55 0.94 5.67 12.85
C ILE A 55 2.32 5.10 12.52
N VAL A 56 2.38 4.16 11.58
CA VAL A 56 3.62 3.58 11.07
C VAL A 56 3.66 3.78 9.56
N VAL A 57 4.70 4.47 9.09
CA VAL A 57 4.96 4.65 7.66
C VAL A 57 5.94 3.58 7.22
N CYS A 58 5.52 2.73 6.30
CA CYS A 58 6.32 1.62 5.80
C CYS A 58 7.07 2.02 4.54
N PHE A 59 8.35 1.68 4.52
CA PHE A 59 9.25 1.76 3.38
C PHE A 59 9.81 0.37 3.08
N GLY A 60 10.43 0.19 1.93
CA GLY A 60 11.05 -1.07 1.57
C GLY A 60 11.73 -0.99 0.19
N ALA A 61 12.25 -2.11 -0.27
CA ALA A 61 12.83 -2.21 -1.60
C ALA A 61 11.79 -1.83 -2.68
N GLU A 62 12.23 -1.20 -3.75
CA GLU A 62 11.37 -0.87 -4.90
C GLU A 62 10.86 -2.13 -5.62
N ALA A 63 11.71 -3.17 -5.62
CA ALA A 63 11.37 -4.52 -6.08
C ALA A 63 12.12 -5.52 -5.20
N ALA A 64 11.39 -6.31 -4.44
CA ALA A 64 11.98 -7.33 -3.58
C ALA A 64 12.73 -8.37 -4.42
N ARG A 65 13.95 -8.69 -4.02
CA ARG A 65 14.83 -9.60 -4.76
C ARG A 65 14.16 -10.93 -5.11
N TYR A 66 13.42 -11.52 -4.20
CA TYR A 66 12.74 -12.81 -4.45
C TYR A 66 11.66 -12.73 -5.53
N ARG A 67 10.97 -11.57 -5.67
CA ARG A 67 9.97 -11.34 -6.71
C ARG A 67 10.65 -11.24 -8.09
N VAL A 68 11.77 -10.55 -8.16
CA VAL A 68 12.60 -10.47 -9.39
C VAL A 68 13.20 -11.82 -9.76
N GLU A 69 13.63 -12.63 -8.78
CA GLU A 69 14.12 -14.00 -9.02
C GLU A 69 13.00 -14.93 -9.55
N LEU A 70 11.76 -14.76 -9.09
CA LEU A 70 10.61 -15.51 -9.59
C LEU A 70 10.20 -15.08 -11.01
N TYR A 71 10.28 -13.79 -11.29
CA TYR A 71 9.91 -13.21 -12.59
C TYR A 71 10.76 -11.99 -12.92
N PRO A 72 11.80 -12.11 -13.75
CA PRO A 72 12.74 -11.02 -14.03
C PRO A 72 12.14 -9.75 -14.66
N ALA A 73 10.94 -9.85 -15.25
CA ALA A 73 10.23 -8.69 -15.78
C ALA A 73 9.41 -7.93 -14.73
N TYR A 74 9.34 -8.43 -13.49
CA TYR A 74 8.68 -7.74 -12.39
C TYR A 74 9.30 -6.36 -12.16
N HIS A 75 8.52 -5.30 -12.24
CA HIS A 75 8.92 -3.90 -12.13
C HIS A 75 10.04 -3.43 -13.11
N ALA A 76 10.46 -4.26 -14.07
CA ALA A 76 11.59 -3.95 -14.94
C ALA A 76 11.39 -2.69 -15.81
N GLU A 77 10.15 -2.30 -16.08
CA GLU A 77 9.81 -1.12 -16.88
C GLU A 77 9.51 0.13 -16.03
N ARG A 78 9.64 0.05 -14.70
CA ARG A 78 9.45 1.24 -13.84
C ARG A 78 10.56 2.26 -14.11
N PRO A 79 10.20 3.53 -14.36
CA PRO A 79 11.20 4.58 -14.54
C PRO A 79 11.93 4.82 -13.21
N PRO A 80 13.20 5.26 -13.24
CA PRO A 80 13.94 5.59 -12.04
C PRO A 80 13.24 6.73 -11.26
N VAL A 81 13.45 6.73 -9.95
CA VAL A 81 12.94 7.79 -9.07
C VAL A 81 13.51 9.13 -9.54
N PRO A 82 12.70 10.16 -9.80
CA PRO A 82 13.21 11.49 -10.11
C PRO A 82 14.08 12.05 -8.99
N ASP A 83 15.21 12.71 -9.30
CA ASP A 83 16.14 13.24 -8.29
C ASP A 83 15.44 14.14 -7.25
N ALA A 84 14.52 14.98 -7.71
CA ALA A 84 13.70 15.85 -6.86
C ALA A 84 12.79 15.08 -5.89
N LEU A 85 12.41 13.85 -6.22
CA LEU A 85 11.66 12.97 -5.33
C LEU A 85 12.58 12.15 -4.44
N ALA A 86 13.73 11.71 -4.95
CA ALA A 86 14.72 10.94 -4.17
C ALA A 86 15.15 11.71 -2.92
N TRP A 87 15.49 13.01 -3.05
CA TRP A 87 15.78 13.86 -1.90
C TRP A 87 14.63 13.88 -0.89
N GLN A 88 13.38 13.95 -1.35
CA GLN A 88 12.21 13.96 -0.46
C GLN A 88 12.00 12.60 0.25
N PHE A 89 12.36 11.50 -0.38
CA PHE A 89 12.41 10.18 0.28
C PHE A 89 13.41 10.16 1.43
N GLU A 90 14.58 10.77 1.25
CA GLU A 90 15.62 10.87 2.30
C GLU A 90 15.15 11.71 3.49
N GLN A 91 14.37 12.78 3.26
CA GLN A 91 13.87 13.67 4.33
C GLN A 91 12.61 13.12 5.02
N ALA A 92 11.89 12.22 4.39
CA ALA A 92 10.59 11.74 4.87
C ALA A 92 10.64 11.09 6.27
N PRO A 93 11.61 10.19 6.60
CA PRO A 93 11.65 9.55 7.91
C PRO A 93 11.83 10.57 9.06
N GLU A 94 12.70 11.57 8.90
CA GLU A 94 12.93 12.60 9.91
C GLU A 94 11.69 13.47 10.10
N LEU A 95 11.07 13.92 9.01
CA LEU A 95 9.84 14.69 9.06
C LEU A 95 8.73 13.90 9.77
N PHE A 96 8.53 12.65 9.42
CA PHE A 96 7.43 11.85 9.98
C PHE A 96 7.70 11.51 11.46
N ALA A 97 8.95 11.21 11.83
CA ALA A 97 9.33 11.00 13.21
C ALA A 97 9.06 12.23 14.10
N ALA A 98 9.23 13.43 13.57
CA ALA A 98 8.93 14.67 14.29
C ALA A 98 7.43 14.83 14.63
N PHE A 99 6.53 14.16 13.88
CA PHE A 99 5.12 14.06 14.23
C PHE A 99 4.82 12.96 15.25
N GLY A 100 5.83 12.25 15.77
CA GLY A 100 5.64 11.06 16.59
C GLY A 100 5.23 9.81 15.79
N TRP A 101 5.30 9.84 14.48
CA TRP A 101 4.98 8.70 13.61
C TRP A 101 6.22 7.84 13.38
N SER A 102 6.09 6.55 13.60
CA SER A 102 7.19 5.61 13.37
C SER A 102 7.39 5.37 11.89
N CYS A 103 8.65 5.17 11.48
CA CYS A 103 9.00 4.67 10.16
C CYS A 103 9.55 3.25 10.28
N ALA A 104 9.03 2.32 9.48
CA ALA A 104 9.54 0.97 9.35
C ALA A 104 10.12 0.79 7.95
N ASP A 105 11.30 0.20 7.86
CA ASP A 105 11.98 -0.07 6.59
C ASP A 105 12.37 -1.55 6.51
N ALA A 106 12.18 -2.15 5.34
CA ALA A 106 12.59 -3.52 5.05
C ALA A 106 13.49 -3.54 3.81
N THR A 107 14.78 -3.78 3.98
CA THR A 107 15.75 -3.81 2.89
C THR A 107 15.55 -4.95 1.90
N GLU A 108 15.01 -6.09 2.36
CA GLU A 108 14.83 -7.31 1.56
C GLU A 108 13.37 -7.53 1.09
N LEU A 109 12.43 -6.76 1.65
CA LEU A 109 11.00 -6.84 1.37
C LEU A 109 10.49 -5.49 0.85
N GLU A 110 9.29 -5.48 0.30
CA GLU A 110 8.60 -4.24 -0.10
C GLU A 110 7.77 -3.67 1.06
N ALA A 111 7.37 -2.42 0.96
CA ALA A 111 6.53 -1.76 1.96
C ALA A 111 5.25 -2.55 2.26
N ASP A 112 4.67 -3.20 1.24
CA ASP A 112 3.43 -3.96 1.32
C ASP A 112 3.54 -5.17 2.27
N ASP A 113 4.68 -5.85 2.27
CA ASP A 113 4.94 -6.98 3.18
C ASP A 113 4.95 -6.50 4.65
N LEU A 114 5.50 -5.30 4.92
CA LEU A 114 5.45 -4.67 6.24
C LEU A 114 4.03 -4.23 6.62
N LEU A 115 3.29 -3.63 5.69
CA LEU A 115 1.90 -3.21 5.91
C LEU A 115 1.03 -4.38 6.34
N GLY A 116 1.11 -5.50 5.60
CA GLY A 116 0.39 -6.72 5.91
C GLY A 116 0.79 -7.33 7.26
N SER A 117 2.09 -7.33 7.57
CA SER A 117 2.64 -7.86 8.83
C SER A 117 2.19 -7.03 10.04
N LEU A 118 2.30 -5.69 9.97
CA LEU A 118 1.87 -4.78 11.03
C LEU A 118 0.36 -4.86 11.28
N ALA A 119 -0.44 -4.91 10.23
CA ALA A 119 -1.89 -5.04 10.38
C ALA A 119 -2.27 -6.38 11.00
N SER A 120 -1.58 -7.46 10.65
CA SER A 120 -1.83 -8.79 11.20
C SER A 120 -1.49 -8.87 12.69
N ILE A 121 -0.30 -8.41 13.10
CA ILE A 121 0.12 -8.47 14.51
C ILE A 121 -0.78 -7.60 15.39
N GLU A 122 -1.26 -6.46 14.87
CA GLU A 122 -2.21 -5.63 15.62
C GLU A 122 -3.52 -6.35 15.90
N VAL A 123 -4.10 -7.00 14.90
CA VAL A 123 -5.36 -7.73 15.06
C VAL A 123 -5.19 -8.99 15.89
N ASP A 124 -4.08 -9.69 15.73
CA ASP A 124 -3.77 -10.89 16.52
C ASP A 124 -3.56 -10.55 18.02
N ALA A 125 -3.18 -9.30 18.32
CA ALA A 125 -3.15 -8.76 19.70
C ALA A 125 -4.51 -8.20 20.17
N GLY A 126 -5.59 -8.41 19.43
CA GLY A 126 -6.96 -7.98 19.76
C GLY A 126 -7.28 -6.52 19.40
N GLY A 127 -6.41 -5.84 18.66
CA GLY A 127 -6.63 -4.49 18.15
C GLY A 127 -7.35 -4.47 16.81
N SER A 128 -7.26 -3.33 16.12
CA SER A 128 -7.71 -3.16 14.73
C SER A 128 -6.71 -2.33 13.93
N ALA A 129 -6.65 -2.54 12.62
CA ALA A 129 -5.71 -1.86 11.75
C ALA A 129 -6.38 -1.25 10.51
N LEU A 130 -5.85 -0.11 10.09
CA LEU A 130 -6.15 0.57 8.84
C LEU A 130 -4.86 0.58 8.00
N ILE A 131 -4.93 0.13 6.76
CA ILE A 131 -3.83 0.17 5.79
C ILE A 131 -4.13 1.26 4.78
N LEU A 132 -3.31 2.31 4.73
CA LEU A 132 -3.43 3.40 3.76
C LEU A 132 -2.50 3.14 2.58
N THR A 133 -3.07 2.88 1.42
CA THR A 133 -2.32 2.61 0.17
C THR A 133 -3.15 2.95 -1.07
N GLY A 134 -2.52 2.96 -2.23
CA GLY A 134 -3.16 2.97 -3.54
C GLY A 134 -3.04 1.64 -4.28
N ASP A 135 -2.46 0.64 -3.64
CA ASP A 135 -2.30 -0.67 -4.22
C ASP A 135 -3.50 -1.58 -3.90
N ARG A 136 -4.02 -2.24 -4.93
CA ARG A 136 -5.16 -3.16 -4.82
C ARG A 136 -4.77 -4.55 -4.37
N ASP A 137 -3.49 -4.88 -4.43
CA ASP A 137 -2.96 -6.13 -3.96
C ASP A 137 -3.12 -6.25 -2.44
N MET A 138 -3.11 -5.09 -1.76
CA MET A 138 -3.39 -4.99 -0.34
C MET A 138 -4.82 -5.38 0.06
N TYR A 139 -5.75 -5.55 -0.90
CA TYR A 139 -7.09 -6.08 -0.62
C TYR A 139 -7.05 -7.51 -0.06
N GLN A 140 -5.98 -8.26 -0.29
CA GLN A 140 -5.77 -9.57 0.35
C GLN A 140 -5.72 -9.50 1.87
N CYS A 141 -5.34 -8.33 2.45
CA CYS A 141 -5.27 -8.11 3.89
C CYS A 141 -6.63 -7.88 4.55
N ALA A 142 -7.68 -7.55 3.78
CA ALA A 142 -8.99 -7.22 4.32
C ALA A 142 -9.59 -8.43 5.05
N ARG A 143 -9.77 -8.30 6.38
CA ARG A 143 -10.37 -9.31 7.26
C ARG A 143 -11.05 -8.62 8.45
N PRO A 144 -11.82 -9.32 9.29
CA PRO A 144 -12.33 -8.73 10.52
C PRO A 144 -11.18 -8.08 11.32
N GLY A 145 -11.31 -6.80 11.62
CA GLY A 145 -10.27 -5.98 12.27
C GLY A 145 -9.29 -5.28 11.32
N ILE A 146 -9.18 -5.64 10.05
CA ILE A 146 -8.33 -4.95 9.07
C ILE A 146 -9.17 -4.38 7.94
N ARG A 147 -8.98 -3.09 7.64
CA ARG A 147 -9.57 -2.40 6.49
C ARG A 147 -8.51 -1.68 5.68
N VAL A 148 -8.66 -1.66 4.37
CA VAL A 148 -7.79 -0.90 3.48
C VAL A 148 -8.43 0.44 3.17
N LEU A 149 -7.71 1.53 3.45
CA LEU A 149 -8.05 2.88 3.04
C LEU A 149 -7.41 3.13 1.67
N PHE A 150 -8.17 2.85 0.62
CA PHE A 150 -7.67 2.93 -0.75
C PHE A 150 -7.72 4.37 -1.27
N LEU A 151 -6.55 4.94 -1.57
CA LEU A 151 -6.39 6.26 -2.15
C LEU A 151 -6.27 6.17 -3.67
N LYS A 152 -7.25 6.72 -4.40
CA LYS A 152 -7.12 6.85 -5.87
C LYS A 152 -6.20 8.00 -6.24
N MET A 153 -5.42 7.82 -7.30
CA MET A 153 -4.70 8.92 -7.94
C MET A 153 -5.69 10.01 -8.37
N GLY A 154 -5.33 11.27 -8.12
CA GLY A 154 -6.19 12.42 -8.47
C GLY A 154 -7.44 12.63 -7.59
N SER A 155 -7.73 11.74 -6.64
CA SER A 155 -8.85 11.87 -5.69
C SER A 155 -8.41 12.59 -4.41
N ARG A 156 -9.34 13.35 -3.80
CA ARG A 156 -9.11 13.94 -2.47
C ARG A 156 -9.55 13.04 -1.32
N GLY A 157 -10.33 12.00 -1.61
CA GLY A 157 -10.86 11.06 -0.62
C GLY A 157 -10.19 9.68 -0.71
N PHE A 158 -10.50 8.85 0.24
CA PHE A 158 -10.19 7.42 0.22
C PHE A 158 -11.48 6.61 0.19
N GLU A 159 -11.37 5.38 -0.29
CA GLU A 159 -12.42 4.38 -0.21
C GLU A 159 -12.05 3.37 0.86
N GLU A 160 -12.97 3.06 1.75
CA GLU A 160 -12.77 2.04 2.77
C GLU A 160 -13.15 0.67 2.20
N VAL A 161 -12.20 -0.24 2.21
CA VAL A 161 -12.33 -1.57 1.63
C VAL A 161 -12.24 -2.61 2.74
N ASP A 162 -13.36 -3.24 3.04
CA ASP A 162 -13.51 -4.39 3.92
C ASP A 162 -13.71 -5.68 3.10
N PRO A 163 -13.83 -6.85 3.72
CA PRO A 163 -14.06 -8.10 2.98
C PRO A 163 -15.29 -8.10 2.08
N ALA A 164 -16.37 -7.44 2.51
CA ALA A 164 -17.60 -7.37 1.72
C ALA A 164 -17.39 -6.51 0.46
N GLU A 165 -16.63 -5.43 0.59
CA GLU A 165 -16.30 -4.57 -0.53
C GLU A 165 -15.36 -5.26 -1.53
N VAL A 166 -14.39 -6.09 -1.07
CA VAL A 166 -13.57 -6.92 -1.98
C VAL A 166 -14.46 -7.90 -2.73
N GLN A 167 -15.36 -8.59 -2.04
CA GLN A 167 -16.33 -9.50 -2.67
C GLN A 167 -17.21 -8.77 -3.69
N ARG A 168 -17.65 -7.57 -3.39
CA ARG A 168 -18.47 -6.75 -4.30
C ARG A 168 -17.70 -6.33 -5.56
N ARG A 169 -16.42 -5.96 -5.42
CA ARG A 169 -15.57 -5.49 -6.54
C ARG A 169 -15.08 -6.59 -7.44
N TYR A 170 -14.63 -7.69 -6.84
CA TYR A 170 -13.91 -8.74 -7.56
C TYR A 170 -14.69 -10.06 -7.68
N GLY A 171 -15.80 -10.21 -6.94
CA GLY A 171 -16.58 -11.45 -6.92
C GLY A 171 -15.92 -12.60 -6.15
N ILE A 172 -14.83 -12.31 -5.43
CA ILE A 172 -14.02 -13.28 -4.68
C ILE A 172 -13.72 -12.75 -3.26
N PRO A 173 -13.47 -13.61 -2.27
CA PRO A 173 -13.04 -13.19 -0.95
C PRO A 173 -11.56 -12.72 -0.97
N PRO A 174 -11.14 -11.88 0.01
CA PRO A 174 -9.80 -11.33 0.11
C PRO A 174 -8.64 -12.33 -0.05
N PRO A 175 -8.66 -13.53 0.58
CA PRO A 175 -7.56 -14.49 0.43
C PRO A 175 -7.29 -14.97 -0.99
N LEU A 176 -8.25 -14.80 -1.91
CA LEU A 176 -8.09 -15.18 -3.32
C LEU A 176 -7.58 -14.02 -4.20
N VAL A 177 -7.27 -12.86 -3.63
CA VAL A 177 -6.74 -11.72 -4.40
C VAL A 177 -5.42 -12.07 -5.11
N PRO A 178 -4.44 -12.74 -4.49
CA PRO A 178 -3.22 -13.17 -5.20
C PRO A 178 -3.50 -14.12 -6.36
N ASP A 179 -4.38 -15.08 -6.19
CA ASP A 179 -4.80 -16.00 -7.26
C ASP A 179 -5.50 -15.27 -8.42
N PHE A 180 -6.31 -14.28 -8.07
CA PHE A 180 -7.01 -13.42 -9.04
C PHE A 180 -6.03 -12.57 -9.85
N ILE A 181 -5.02 -11.99 -9.20
CA ILE A 181 -3.95 -11.24 -9.86
C ILE A 181 -3.17 -12.14 -10.79
N ALA A 182 -2.77 -13.33 -10.33
CA ALA A 182 -2.05 -14.29 -11.14
C ALA A 182 -2.81 -14.65 -12.43
N LEU A 183 -4.12 -14.88 -12.33
CA LEU A 183 -4.95 -15.21 -13.49
C LEU A 183 -5.17 -14.03 -14.44
N ARG A 184 -5.55 -12.87 -13.88
CA ARG A 184 -5.91 -11.67 -14.64
C ARG A 184 -4.70 -10.94 -15.20
N GLY A 185 -3.58 -11.02 -14.48
CA GLY A 185 -2.42 -10.17 -14.62
C GLY A 185 -2.53 -8.85 -13.85
N ASP A 186 -1.39 -8.20 -13.65
CA ASP A 186 -1.29 -6.83 -13.18
C ASP A 186 -0.27 -6.05 -14.03
N PRO A 187 -0.73 -5.12 -14.88
CA PRO A 187 0.16 -4.33 -15.73
C PRO A 187 1.07 -3.37 -14.93
N SER A 188 0.67 -2.94 -13.72
CA SER A 188 1.49 -2.05 -12.88
C SER A 188 2.76 -2.74 -12.40
N ASP A 189 2.69 -4.05 -12.20
CA ASP A 189 3.79 -4.89 -11.76
C ASP A 189 4.48 -5.66 -12.91
N GLY A 190 4.00 -5.46 -14.14
CA GLY A 190 4.50 -6.19 -15.30
C GLY A 190 4.04 -7.65 -15.38
N LEU A 191 3.01 -8.03 -14.63
CA LEU A 191 2.48 -9.40 -14.63
C LEU A 191 1.43 -9.57 -15.75
N PRO A 192 1.70 -10.41 -16.79
CA PRO A 192 0.80 -10.53 -17.93
C PRO A 192 -0.47 -11.34 -17.64
N GLY A 193 -0.45 -12.20 -16.63
CA GLY A 193 -1.53 -13.14 -16.35
C GLY A 193 -1.70 -14.23 -17.41
N ALA A 194 -2.80 -14.97 -17.34
CA ALA A 194 -3.13 -16.02 -18.32
C ALA A 194 -3.75 -15.43 -19.58
N LYS A 195 -3.24 -15.81 -20.76
CA LYS A 195 -3.70 -15.30 -22.04
C LYS A 195 -5.20 -15.48 -22.27
N GLY A 196 -5.93 -14.36 -22.33
CA GLY A 196 -7.37 -14.35 -22.56
C GLY A 196 -8.22 -14.62 -21.35
N ILE A 197 -7.63 -14.61 -20.15
CA ILE A 197 -8.33 -14.63 -18.87
C ILE A 197 -8.31 -13.21 -18.30
N GLY A 198 -9.43 -12.50 -18.42
CA GLY A 198 -9.62 -11.19 -17.80
C GLY A 198 -10.31 -11.32 -16.43
N ALA A 199 -10.56 -10.19 -15.77
CA ALA A 199 -11.11 -10.12 -14.42
C ALA A 199 -12.37 -10.97 -14.21
N LYS A 200 -13.34 -10.91 -15.15
CA LYS A 200 -14.58 -11.70 -15.03
C LYS A 200 -14.32 -13.20 -15.06
N THR A 201 -13.50 -13.67 -15.99
CA THR A 201 -13.19 -15.10 -16.12
C THR A 201 -12.34 -15.58 -14.95
N ALA A 202 -11.39 -14.79 -14.46
CA ALA A 202 -10.61 -15.10 -13.27
C ALA A 202 -11.52 -15.28 -12.05
N ALA A 203 -12.44 -14.35 -11.80
CA ALA A 203 -13.40 -14.46 -10.71
C ALA A 203 -14.30 -15.68 -10.83
N GLU A 204 -14.82 -15.98 -12.03
CA GLU A 204 -15.65 -17.18 -12.29
C GLU A 204 -14.89 -18.49 -12.02
N LEU A 205 -13.62 -18.56 -12.42
CA LEU A 205 -12.75 -19.72 -12.17
C LEU A 205 -12.51 -19.90 -10.66
N LEU A 206 -12.14 -18.84 -9.97
CA LEU A 206 -11.87 -18.90 -8.52
C LEU A 206 -13.13 -19.19 -7.71
N THR A 207 -14.29 -18.67 -8.10
CA THR A 207 -15.56 -18.99 -7.46
C THR A 207 -15.92 -20.45 -7.64
N ARG A 208 -15.64 -21.05 -8.80
CA ARG A 208 -15.95 -22.44 -9.12
C ARG A 208 -14.99 -23.43 -8.48
N HIS A 209 -13.70 -23.13 -8.51
CA HIS A 209 -12.65 -24.07 -8.12
C HIS A 209 -12.03 -23.77 -6.75
N GLY A 210 -12.22 -22.57 -6.20
CA GLY A 210 -11.76 -22.18 -4.86
C GLY A 210 -10.29 -21.74 -4.79
N SER A 211 -9.44 -22.03 -5.80
CA SER A 211 -8.05 -21.59 -5.86
C SER A 211 -7.48 -21.68 -7.28
N LEU A 212 -6.34 -21.02 -7.51
CA LEU A 212 -5.54 -21.14 -8.73
C LEU A 212 -5.12 -22.60 -8.98
N GLU A 213 -4.65 -23.31 -7.96
CA GLU A 213 -4.21 -24.69 -8.09
C GLU A 213 -5.35 -25.62 -8.51
N ALA A 214 -6.51 -25.46 -7.90
CA ALA A 214 -7.68 -26.24 -8.25
C ALA A 214 -8.19 -25.92 -9.67
N ALA A 215 -8.12 -24.65 -10.09
CA ALA A 215 -8.47 -24.23 -11.44
C ALA A 215 -7.50 -24.84 -12.48
N ILE A 216 -6.20 -24.86 -12.20
CA ILE A 216 -5.19 -25.50 -13.06
C ILE A 216 -5.43 -27.02 -13.13
N ALA A 217 -5.67 -27.67 -12.00
CA ALA A 217 -5.95 -29.11 -11.95
C ALA A 217 -7.22 -29.50 -12.70
N ALA A 218 -8.24 -28.64 -12.70
CA ALA A 218 -9.52 -28.88 -13.38
C ALA A 218 -9.55 -28.34 -14.83
N ALA A 219 -8.41 -27.93 -15.39
CA ALA A 219 -8.33 -27.27 -16.69
C ALA A 219 -9.00 -28.07 -17.84
N ASP A 220 -8.96 -29.41 -17.79
CA ASP A 220 -9.56 -30.25 -18.81
C ASP A 220 -11.10 -30.14 -18.91
N GLY A 221 -11.74 -29.68 -17.84
CA GLY A 221 -13.18 -29.41 -17.79
C GLY A 221 -13.58 -28.02 -18.30
N GLU A 222 -12.60 -27.15 -18.58
CA GLU A 222 -12.87 -25.79 -19.02
C GLU A 222 -12.98 -25.66 -20.54
N ARG A 223 -13.44 -24.50 -21.02
CA ARG A 223 -13.48 -24.17 -22.44
C ARG A 223 -12.07 -24.32 -23.06
N PRO A 224 -11.92 -24.82 -24.28
CA PRO A 224 -10.60 -25.13 -24.85
C PRO A 224 -9.55 -24.04 -24.75
N ARG A 225 -9.93 -22.79 -24.96
CA ARG A 225 -9.02 -21.64 -24.85
C ARG A 225 -8.55 -21.41 -23.41
N ILE A 226 -9.45 -21.54 -22.43
CA ILE A 226 -9.14 -21.39 -21.01
C ILE A 226 -8.29 -22.56 -20.52
N ALA A 227 -8.68 -23.77 -20.92
CA ALA A 227 -7.93 -24.99 -20.61
C ALA A 227 -6.47 -24.92 -21.12
N ALA A 228 -6.27 -24.45 -22.35
CA ALA A 228 -4.95 -24.25 -22.92
C ALA A 228 -4.16 -23.21 -22.11
N ALA A 229 -4.75 -22.05 -21.84
CA ALA A 229 -4.09 -20.97 -21.09
C ALA A 229 -3.67 -21.42 -19.69
N LEU A 230 -4.53 -22.13 -18.95
CA LEU A 230 -4.22 -22.64 -17.61
C LEU A 230 -3.08 -23.67 -17.63
N ARG A 231 -3.05 -24.56 -18.62
CA ARG A 231 -2.01 -25.59 -18.72
C ARG A 231 -0.68 -25.06 -19.19
N GLU A 232 -0.71 -24.23 -20.25
CA GLU A 232 0.51 -23.67 -20.85
C GLU A 232 1.24 -22.71 -19.91
N SER A 233 0.49 -21.91 -19.14
CA SER A 233 1.05 -20.92 -18.24
C SER A 233 1.10 -21.36 -16.77
N ALA A 234 0.84 -22.62 -16.45
CA ALA A 234 0.69 -23.08 -15.07
C ALA A 234 1.87 -22.74 -14.15
N ALA A 235 3.10 -22.84 -14.64
CA ALA A 235 4.30 -22.50 -13.87
C ALA A 235 4.41 -20.99 -13.64
N GLU A 236 4.16 -20.18 -14.68
CA GLU A 236 4.20 -18.71 -14.59
C GLU A 236 3.08 -18.18 -13.67
N LEU A 237 1.86 -18.75 -13.76
CA LEU A 237 0.75 -18.35 -12.91
C LEU A 237 1.03 -18.61 -11.42
N ARG A 238 1.74 -19.68 -11.10
CA ARG A 238 2.21 -19.93 -9.73
C ARG A 238 3.21 -18.89 -9.29
N ALA A 239 4.17 -18.54 -10.14
CA ALA A 239 5.14 -17.48 -9.86
C ALA A 239 4.43 -16.13 -9.66
N PHE A 240 3.45 -15.78 -10.49
CA PHE A 240 2.68 -14.53 -10.36
C PHE A 240 1.86 -14.50 -9.07
N ARG A 241 1.24 -15.62 -8.67
CA ARG A 241 0.58 -15.70 -7.37
C ARG A 241 1.58 -15.52 -6.22
N ASP A 242 2.73 -16.17 -6.28
CA ASP A 242 3.74 -16.08 -5.22
C ASP A 242 4.35 -14.67 -5.13
N ILE A 243 4.42 -13.92 -6.25
CA ILE A 243 4.78 -12.52 -6.30
C ILE A 243 3.70 -11.64 -5.65
N ALA A 244 2.44 -11.85 -6.02
CA ALA A 244 1.31 -11.09 -5.50
C ALA A 244 0.97 -11.42 -4.02
N THR A 245 1.45 -12.56 -3.50
CA THR A 245 1.23 -12.96 -2.11
C THR A 245 2.20 -12.24 -1.19
N LEU A 246 1.68 -11.49 -0.23
CA LEU A 246 2.50 -10.80 0.77
C LEU A 246 3.25 -11.80 1.65
N ARG A 247 4.51 -11.49 1.91
CA ARG A 247 5.33 -12.23 2.88
C ARG A 247 5.16 -11.61 4.26
N HIS A 248 4.80 -12.44 5.23
CA HIS A 248 4.80 -12.03 6.63
C HIS A 248 6.23 -12.03 7.18
N THR A 249 6.58 -10.93 7.86
CA THR A 249 7.84 -10.79 8.59
C THR A 249 7.57 -10.49 10.06
N GLU A 250 8.47 -10.89 10.93
CA GLU A 250 8.40 -10.56 12.33
C GLU A 250 8.65 -9.06 12.51
N VAL A 251 7.64 -8.36 13.01
CA VAL A 251 7.71 -6.94 13.38
C VAL A 251 7.19 -6.77 14.80
N PRO A 252 7.77 -5.89 15.61
CA PRO A 252 7.21 -5.60 16.91
C PRO A 252 5.85 -4.90 16.75
N ARG A 253 4.89 -5.22 17.63
CA ARG A 253 3.67 -4.44 17.72
C ARG A 253 4.02 -3.01 18.15
N PRO A 254 3.64 -1.97 17.38
CA PRO A 254 3.95 -0.59 17.73
C PRO A 254 3.33 -0.20 19.07
N GLU A 255 4.05 0.59 19.86
CA GLU A 255 3.50 1.23 21.05
C GLU A 255 2.52 2.34 20.69
N ASP A 256 1.68 2.75 21.64
CA ASP A 256 0.79 3.89 21.46
C ASP A 256 1.62 5.18 21.35
N ALA A 257 1.43 5.92 20.28
CA ALA A 257 2.15 7.15 20.02
C ALA A 257 1.17 8.23 19.48
N PRO A 258 0.81 9.21 20.29
CA PRO A 258 -0.03 10.32 19.83
C PRO A 258 0.73 11.17 18.82
N THR A 259 -0.01 11.77 17.87
CA THR A 259 0.59 12.72 16.93
C THR A 259 1.08 13.98 17.64
N ASP A 260 2.37 14.29 17.48
CA ASP A 260 3.01 15.52 17.99
C ASP A 260 2.88 16.66 16.97
N LEU A 261 1.91 17.53 17.19
CA LEU A 261 1.70 18.70 16.33
C LEU A 261 2.81 19.74 16.50
N THR A 262 3.43 19.84 17.68
CA THR A 262 4.49 20.80 17.97
C THR A 262 5.79 20.39 17.28
N GLY A 263 6.21 19.15 17.43
CA GLY A 263 7.37 18.59 16.74
C GLY A 263 7.20 18.64 15.22
N GLY A 264 6.03 18.22 14.73
CA GLY A 264 5.69 18.31 13.31
C GLY A 264 5.72 19.76 12.77
N ALA A 265 5.26 20.74 13.54
CA ALA A 265 5.34 22.17 13.15
C ALA A 265 6.79 22.66 13.05
N ALA A 266 7.64 22.26 14.00
CA ALA A 266 9.07 22.61 13.98
C ALA A 266 9.78 22.02 12.75
N ALA A 267 9.59 20.74 12.46
CA ALA A 267 10.16 20.06 11.31
C ALA A 267 9.63 20.62 9.97
N ALA A 268 8.33 20.88 9.89
CA ALA A 268 7.73 21.52 8.71
C ALA A 268 8.35 22.89 8.44
N ARG A 269 8.59 23.68 9.48
CA ARG A 269 9.25 25.00 9.34
C ARG A 269 10.70 24.87 8.90
N ALA A 270 11.44 23.91 9.44
CA ALA A 270 12.83 23.64 9.05
C ALA A 270 12.97 23.31 7.57
N LEU A 271 11.96 22.64 6.98
CA LEU A 271 11.89 22.33 5.55
C LEU A 271 11.25 23.45 4.70
N GLY A 272 10.87 24.59 5.28
CA GLY A 272 10.23 25.70 4.55
C GLY A 272 8.73 25.53 4.28
N MET A 273 8.08 24.56 4.90
CA MET A 273 6.62 24.34 4.81
C MET A 273 5.87 25.28 5.78
N ASN A 274 6.10 26.61 5.67
CA ASN A 274 5.65 27.61 6.63
C ASN A 274 4.14 27.60 6.88
N LYS A 275 3.32 27.46 5.84
CA LYS A 275 1.86 27.42 5.99
C LYS A 275 1.38 26.17 6.76
N LEU A 276 2.02 25.03 6.57
CA LEU A 276 1.75 23.83 7.36
C LEU A 276 2.16 24.05 8.80
N ALA A 277 3.36 24.59 9.05
CA ALA A 277 3.86 24.89 10.39
C ALA A 277 2.94 25.85 11.17
N GLU A 278 2.46 26.93 10.54
CA GLU A 278 1.52 27.89 11.13
C GLU A 278 0.18 27.23 11.49
N ARG A 279 -0.35 26.39 10.59
CA ARG A 279 -1.60 25.66 10.83
C ARG A 279 -1.46 24.70 12.02
N LEU A 280 -0.37 23.93 12.08
CA LEU A 280 -0.08 23.01 13.18
C LEU A 280 0.08 23.73 14.52
N GLN A 281 0.74 24.91 14.53
CA GLN A 281 0.89 25.71 15.74
C GLN A 281 -0.41 26.33 16.24
N SER A 282 -1.36 26.58 15.35
CA SER A 282 -2.68 27.13 15.70
C SER A 282 -3.63 26.08 16.22
N ALA A 283 -3.42 24.82 15.90
CA ALA A 283 -4.24 23.68 16.32
C ALA A 283 -3.87 23.24 17.74
N GLN A 284 -4.87 23.01 18.58
CA GLN A 284 -4.69 22.42 19.91
C GLN A 284 -4.78 20.89 19.86
N THR A 285 -5.57 20.38 18.92
CA THR A 285 -5.80 18.95 18.69
C THR A 285 -5.79 18.64 17.20
N LEU A 286 -5.71 17.35 16.86
CA LEU A 286 -5.87 16.90 15.47
C LEU A 286 -7.23 17.30 14.86
N GLY A 287 -8.27 17.42 15.70
CA GLY A 287 -9.61 17.82 15.23
C GLY A 287 -9.71 19.28 14.77
N ASP A 288 -8.71 20.11 15.07
CA ASP A 288 -8.66 21.52 14.67
C ASP A 288 -8.01 21.73 13.28
N LEU A 289 -7.47 20.66 12.67
CA LEU A 289 -6.77 20.69 11.39
C LEU A 289 -7.73 20.49 10.21
#